data_ea613f6483321eba0f44c422c0bc599c
#
_entry.id   ea613f6483321eba0f44c422c0bc599c
#
_cell.length_a   1.000
_cell.length_b   1.000
_cell.length_c   1.000
_cell.angle_alpha   90.00
_cell.angle_beta   90.00
_cell.angle_gamma   90.00
#
_symmetry.space_group_name_H-M   'P 1'
#
loop_
_entity.id
_entity.type
_entity.pdbx_description
1 polymer ?
#
loop_
_entity_poly.entity_id
_entity_poly.type
_entity_poly.pdbx_seq_one_letter_code
_entity_poly.pdbx_strand_id
1 'polypeptide(L)'
;MKEFVFVLSVLLLLISCKQSQTVQPEIKQLTEAVYASGTLVPENEYKVVAATDGYLEAALVKEGDSVKKGQLLFKLSNNDQHAQVSAAAQLVQKTLPIAGNNSPAVMEIETRLAAARIRLENDRQQYQRYKNLYDQNAISASNYEKYLLQYKTTSKEVENIQQQLHQQRLSSALQLQEANNQLQLANASKGNGLIKSFADGIVYEVVKQTGDMIYPNQPIALVGSGKMIAKLLVDEDDFEKVKEGQKILITMDAYPGRTFSATLYRIYPLLNKVEQSFRVDALFDNELPTKIYGLNIEANIVIKEKVEALVIPKHALRKGDSVLLKNGNQVEACKITKGVEDDEWVQVTGGLHSISQSIILQ
;
A
#
# COMPACT_ATOMS: atom_id res chain seq x y z
N MET A 1 -86.66 -17.64 -32.40
CA MET A 1 -85.64 -17.14 -33.38
C MET A 1 -84.73 -16.08 -32.76
N LYS A 2 -85.18 -15.20 -31.92
CA LYS A 2 -84.28 -14.17 -31.29
C LYS A 2 -83.22 -14.72 -30.37
N GLU A 3 -83.50 -15.75 -29.60
CA GLU A 3 -82.57 -16.40 -28.69
C GLU A 3 -81.45 -17.16 -29.42
N PHE A 4 -81.77 -17.76 -30.57
CA PHE A 4 -80.78 -18.54 -31.35
C PHE A 4 -79.79 -17.65 -32.08
N VAL A 5 -80.21 -16.46 -32.48
CA VAL A 5 -79.32 -15.45 -33.11
C VAL A 5 -78.35 -14.82 -32.05
N PHE A 6 -78.76 -14.68 -30.78
CA PHE A 6 -77.96 -14.15 -29.70
C PHE A 6 -76.84 -15.13 -29.28
N VAL A 7 -77.15 -16.42 -29.21
CA VAL A 7 -76.15 -17.49 -28.91
C VAL A 7 -75.14 -17.64 -30.04
N LEU A 8 -75.57 -17.52 -31.31
CA LEU A 8 -74.67 -17.57 -32.43
C LEU A 8 -73.73 -16.34 -32.53
N SER A 9 -74.21 -15.16 -32.09
CA SER A 9 -73.45 -13.93 -32.05
C SER A 9 -72.39 -13.92 -30.90
N VAL A 10 -72.71 -14.57 -29.79
CA VAL A 10 -71.75 -14.73 -28.65
C VAL A 10 -70.67 -15.75 -28.95
N LEU A 11 -71.00 -16.80 -29.76
CA LEU A 11 -70.04 -17.83 -30.14
C LEU A 11 -69.02 -17.32 -31.21
N LEU A 12 -69.37 -16.29 -32.00
CA LEU A 12 -68.47 -15.64 -32.96
C LEU A 12 -67.44 -14.65 -32.30
N LEU A 13 -67.68 -14.22 -31.07
CA LEU A 13 -66.79 -13.29 -30.36
C LEU A 13 -65.62 -13.99 -29.63
N LEU A 14 -65.59 -15.35 -29.61
CA LEU A 14 -64.54 -16.12 -28.90
C LEU A 14 -63.38 -16.57 -29.82
N ILE A 15 -63.41 -16.24 -31.09
CA ILE A 15 -62.23 -16.46 -31.97
C ILE A 15 -61.36 -15.22 -31.94
N SER A 16 -60.88 -14.89 -30.78
CA SER A 16 -59.73 -13.96 -30.62
C SER A 16 -58.45 -14.70 -31.04
N CYS A 17 -58.16 -14.60 -32.32
CA CYS A 17 -56.90 -15.10 -32.87
C CYS A 17 -55.77 -14.33 -32.18
N LYS A 18 -55.08 -14.96 -31.23
CA LYS A 18 -53.87 -14.40 -30.61
C LYS A 18 -52.83 -14.32 -31.73
N GLN A 19 -52.76 -13.18 -32.39
CA GLN A 19 -51.80 -12.92 -33.46
C GLN A 19 -50.42 -12.99 -32.82
N SER A 20 -49.71 -14.10 -32.98
CA SER A 20 -48.32 -14.25 -32.49
C SER A 20 -47.49 -13.21 -33.23
N GLN A 21 -46.90 -12.33 -32.43
CA GLN A 21 -45.92 -11.36 -32.93
C GLN A 21 -44.75 -12.13 -33.53
N THR A 22 -44.38 -11.76 -34.75
CA THR A 22 -43.26 -12.37 -35.46
C THR A 22 -42.18 -11.30 -35.72
N VAL A 23 -40.96 -11.71 -35.65
CA VAL A 23 -39.79 -10.91 -35.99
C VAL A 23 -38.99 -11.62 -37.09
N GLN A 24 -38.33 -10.87 -37.93
CA GLN A 24 -37.37 -11.43 -38.89
C GLN A 24 -35.95 -11.23 -38.38
N PRO A 25 -35.03 -12.17 -38.69
CA PRO A 25 -33.61 -11.95 -38.45
C PRO A 25 -33.13 -10.72 -39.23
N GLU A 26 -32.28 -9.94 -38.59
CA GLU A 26 -31.71 -8.71 -39.16
C GLU A 26 -30.19 -8.80 -39.19
N ILE A 27 -29.55 -8.09 -40.12
CA ILE A 27 -28.11 -7.90 -40.09
C ILE A 27 -27.83 -6.62 -39.27
N LYS A 28 -27.19 -6.79 -38.13
CA LYS A 28 -26.79 -5.69 -37.27
C LYS A 28 -25.29 -5.76 -36.93
N GLN A 29 -24.74 -4.60 -36.60
CA GLN A 29 -23.39 -4.54 -36.07
C GLN A 29 -23.46 -4.82 -34.57
N LEU A 30 -22.91 -5.96 -34.13
CA LEU A 30 -22.76 -6.30 -32.73
C LEU A 30 -21.33 -5.98 -32.26
N THR A 31 -21.21 -5.60 -31.02
CA THR A 31 -19.92 -5.45 -30.33
C THR A 31 -19.75 -6.65 -29.39
N GLU A 32 -18.73 -7.45 -29.64
CA GLU A 32 -18.37 -8.51 -28.70
C GLU A 32 -17.66 -7.88 -27.53
N ALA A 33 -18.19 -8.06 -26.33
CA ALA A 33 -17.60 -7.51 -25.10
C ALA A 33 -17.62 -8.56 -23.98
N VAL A 34 -16.64 -8.43 -23.10
CA VAL A 34 -16.56 -9.15 -21.82
C VAL A 34 -17.07 -8.23 -20.73
N TYR A 35 -18.02 -8.73 -19.94
CA TYR A 35 -18.54 -8.04 -18.78
C TYR A 35 -17.52 -8.07 -17.63
N ALA A 36 -17.40 -6.95 -16.92
CA ALA A 36 -16.64 -6.83 -15.70
C ALA A 36 -17.35 -5.89 -14.73
N SER A 37 -17.21 -6.14 -13.45
CA SER A 37 -17.71 -5.25 -12.41
C SER A 37 -16.56 -4.78 -11.54
N GLY A 38 -16.73 -3.66 -10.85
CA GLY A 38 -15.66 -3.16 -10.00
C GLY A 38 -15.96 -1.84 -9.30
N THR A 39 -14.92 -1.14 -8.94
CA THR A 39 -15.03 0.10 -8.19
C THR A 39 -14.10 1.19 -8.72
N LEU A 40 -14.53 2.43 -8.55
CA LEU A 40 -13.75 3.62 -8.85
C LEU A 40 -12.80 3.92 -7.70
N VAL A 41 -11.50 3.93 -7.94
CA VAL A 41 -10.47 4.19 -6.92
C VAL A 41 -9.38 5.13 -7.46
N PRO A 42 -8.60 5.82 -6.64
CA PRO A 42 -7.41 6.52 -7.10
C PRO A 42 -6.33 5.51 -7.53
N GLU A 43 -5.50 5.92 -8.49
CA GLU A 43 -4.41 5.09 -9.03
C GLU A 43 -3.45 4.60 -7.93
N ASN A 44 -3.14 5.46 -6.98
CA ASN A 44 -2.31 5.14 -5.83
C ASN A 44 -3.09 5.41 -4.55
N GLU A 45 -3.20 4.40 -3.72
CA GLU A 45 -3.83 4.51 -2.41
C GLU A 45 -2.95 3.89 -1.32
N TYR A 46 -2.95 4.48 -0.14
CA TYR A 46 -2.27 3.90 1.01
C TYR A 46 -3.02 4.18 2.29
N LYS A 47 -2.94 3.23 3.21
CA LYS A 47 -3.46 3.38 4.56
C LYS A 47 -2.43 4.09 5.42
N VAL A 48 -2.82 5.19 6.03
CA VAL A 48 -2.03 5.88 7.04
C VAL A 48 -2.12 5.06 8.31
N VAL A 49 -0.96 4.59 8.81
CA VAL A 49 -0.87 3.76 10.01
C VAL A 49 0.04 4.43 11.04
N ALA A 50 -0.17 4.11 12.32
CA ALA A 50 0.73 4.52 13.40
C ALA A 50 1.92 3.58 13.50
N ALA A 51 3.11 4.12 13.76
CA ALA A 51 4.31 3.35 14.07
C ALA A 51 4.44 3.04 15.57
N THR A 52 3.68 3.72 16.43
CA THR A 52 3.70 3.61 17.88
C THR A 52 2.29 3.66 18.45
N ASP A 53 2.11 3.22 19.67
CA ASP A 53 0.89 3.37 20.43
C ASP A 53 0.74 4.77 21.02
N GLY A 54 -0.49 5.13 21.35
CA GLY A 54 -0.82 6.40 22.01
C GLY A 54 -2.27 6.81 21.77
N TYR A 55 -2.71 7.80 22.51
CA TYR A 55 -4.02 8.41 22.28
C TYR A 55 -3.95 9.42 21.12
N LEU A 56 -4.95 9.41 20.25
CA LEU A 56 -5.07 10.40 19.19
C LEU A 56 -5.42 11.77 19.80
N GLU A 57 -4.39 12.60 19.97
CA GLU A 57 -4.52 13.93 20.58
C GLU A 57 -5.17 14.93 19.62
N ALA A 58 -4.80 14.87 18.34
CA ALA A 58 -5.35 15.76 17.33
C ALA A 58 -5.37 15.10 15.95
N ALA A 59 -6.50 15.27 15.25
CA ALA A 59 -6.64 15.07 13.81
C ALA A 59 -6.60 16.44 13.14
N LEU A 60 -5.56 16.69 12.34
CA LEU A 60 -5.30 17.98 11.68
C LEU A 60 -5.85 18.01 10.26
N VAL A 61 -6.46 16.92 9.82
CA VAL A 61 -7.08 16.74 8.51
C VAL A 61 -8.44 16.08 8.65
N LYS A 62 -9.30 16.30 7.66
CA LYS A 62 -10.64 15.72 7.53
C LYS A 62 -10.77 15.02 6.19
N GLU A 63 -11.80 14.22 6.05
CA GLU A 63 -12.19 13.61 4.79
C GLU A 63 -12.44 14.70 3.73
N GLY A 64 -11.92 14.50 2.53
CA GLY A 64 -11.94 15.46 1.43
C GLY A 64 -10.76 16.44 1.38
N ASP A 65 -9.95 16.54 2.44
CA ASP A 65 -8.81 17.46 2.46
C ASP A 65 -7.70 16.99 1.50
N SER A 66 -7.12 17.97 0.79
CA SER A 66 -5.88 17.75 0.03
C SER A 66 -4.67 17.86 0.94
N VAL A 67 -3.76 16.91 0.86
CA VAL A 67 -2.56 16.83 1.68
C VAL A 67 -1.31 16.75 0.84
N LYS A 68 -0.19 17.28 1.36
CA LYS A 68 1.13 17.23 0.72
C LYS A 68 2.03 16.23 1.43
N LYS A 69 2.98 15.66 0.71
CA LYS A 69 4.02 14.80 1.27
C LYS A 69 4.74 15.48 2.43
N GLY A 70 4.82 14.78 3.57
CA GLY A 70 5.42 15.30 4.80
C GLY A 70 4.52 16.18 5.64
N GLN A 71 3.31 16.53 5.18
CA GLN A 71 2.33 17.28 5.97
C GLN A 71 1.90 16.46 7.17
N LEU A 72 1.84 17.08 8.35
CA LEU A 72 1.35 16.47 9.57
C LEU A 72 -0.16 16.25 9.47
N LEU A 73 -0.59 15.00 9.64
CA LEU A 73 -1.98 14.58 9.56
C LEU A 73 -2.59 14.36 10.94
N PHE A 74 -1.87 13.61 11.79
CA PHE A 74 -2.34 13.20 13.12
C PHE A 74 -1.22 13.35 14.14
N LYS A 75 -1.61 13.64 15.37
CA LYS A 75 -0.72 13.71 16.51
C LYS A 75 -1.17 12.72 17.57
N LEU A 76 -0.31 11.80 17.96
CA LEU A 76 -0.51 10.92 19.10
C LEU A 76 0.15 11.50 20.34
N SER A 77 -0.47 11.31 21.48
CA SER A 77 0.08 11.61 22.81
C SER A 77 0.32 10.29 23.55
N ASN A 78 1.53 10.15 24.05
CA ASN A 78 1.90 9.05 24.93
C ASN A 78 2.75 9.59 26.09
N ASN A 79 2.18 9.62 27.29
CA ASN A 79 2.83 10.13 28.49
C ASN A 79 4.12 9.35 28.82
N ASP A 80 4.15 8.05 28.53
CA ASP A 80 5.33 7.22 28.77
C ASP A 80 6.51 7.63 27.89
N GLN A 81 6.26 8.01 26.63
CA GLN A 81 7.31 8.51 25.74
C GLN A 81 7.88 9.86 26.22
N HIS A 82 7.03 10.75 26.74
CA HIS A 82 7.49 11.99 27.34
C HIS A 82 8.34 11.74 28.60
N ALA A 83 7.92 10.81 29.45
CA ALA A 83 8.69 10.40 30.61
C ALA A 83 10.05 9.77 30.23
N GLN A 84 10.08 8.91 29.20
CA GLN A 84 11.32 8.30 28.69
C GLN A 84 12.30 9.35 28.16
N VAL A 85 11.85 10.33 27.37
CA VAL A 85 12.71 11.43 26.89
C VAL A 85 13.25 12.22 28.06
N SER A 86 12.41 12.56 29.04
CA SER A 86 12.86 13.31 30.24
C SER A 86 13.89 12.51 31.05
N ALA A 87 13.66 11.22 31.27
CA ALA A 87 14.58 10.33 31.98
C ALA A 87 15.93 10.21 31.25
N ALA A 88 15.93 10.01 29.94
CA ALA A 88 17.13 9.92 29.13
C ALA A 88 17.91 11.26 29.10
N ALA A 89 17.21 12.40 29.00
CA ALA A 89 17.85 13.71 29.10
C ALA A 89 18.52 13.94 30.46
N GLN A 90 17.87 13.55 31.56
CA GLN A 90 18.45 13.61 32.89
C GLN A 90 19.67 12.70 33.03
N LEU A 91 19.64 11.51 32.39
CA LEU A 91 20.78 10.60 32.37
C LEU A 91 22.00 11.26 31.71
N VAL A 92 21.83 11.90 30.56
CA VAL A 92 22.90 12.65 29.88
C VAL A 92 23.43 13.74 30.77
N GLN A 93 22.56 14.55 31.41
CA GLN A 93 22.98 15.61 32.33
C GLN A 93 23.78 15.08 33.53
N LYS A 94 23.43 13.95 34.10
CA LYS A 94 24.13 13.30 35.20
C LYS A 94 25.45 12.67 34.76
N THR A 95 25.52 12.15 33.57
CA THR A 95 26.70 11.46 33.02
C THR A 95 27.77 12.46 32.54
N LEU A 96 27.37 13.60 31.98
CA LEU A 96 28.28 14.58 31.40
C LEU A 96 29.42 15.02 32.34
N PRO A 97 29.18 15.40 33.61
CA PRO A 97 30.25 15.85 34.52
C PRO A 97 31.17 14.70 34.96
N ILE A 98 30.72 13.47 35.00
CA ILE A 98 31.50 12.29 35.44
C ILE A 98 32.18 11.55 34.28
N ALA A 99 31.74 11.78 33.04
CA ALA A 99 32.27 11.13 31.84
C ALA A 99 33.17 12.06 30.99
N GLY A 100 33.28 13.33 31.34
CA GLY A 100 34.14 14.29 30.64
C GLY A 100 35.64 14.12 30.93
N ASN A 101 36.47 14.69 30.06
CA ASN A 101 37.92 14.71 30.26
C ASN A 101 38.35 15.38 31.59
N ASN A 102 37.50 16.23 32.14
CA ASN A 102 37.72 16.92 33.44
C ASN A 102 36.97 16.22 34.58
N SER A 103 36.57 14.96 34.40
CA SER A 103 35.91 14.23 35.48
C SER A 103 36.86 14.05 36.69
N PRO A 104 36.35 14.01 37.93
CA PRO A 104 37.17 13.84 39.14
C PRO A 104 38.07 12.60 39.05
N ALA A 105 37.59 11.49 38.51
CA ALA A 105 38.34 10.25 38.33
C ALA A 105 39.53 10.41 37.36
N VAL A 106 39.32 11.12 36.24
CA VAL A 106 40.39 11.41 35.29
C VAL A 106 41.42 12.34 35.89
N MET A 107 40.98 13.40 36.56
CA MET A 107 41.89 14.37 37.23
C MET A 107 42.74 13.73 38.33
N GLU A 108 42.17 12.79 39.09
CA GLU A 108 42.94 12.03 40.11
C GLU A 108 44.06 11.22 39.44
N ILE A 109 43.76 10.47 38.37
CA ILE A 109 44.76 9.65 37.67
C ILE A 109 45.82 10.55 37.01
N GLU A 110 45.43 11.70 36.45
CA GLU A 110 46.37 12.69 35.87
C GLU A 110 47.31 13.25 36.90
N THR A 111 46.80 13.56 38.12
CA THR A 111 47.63 14.04 39.24
C THR A 111 48.62 12.97 39.65
N ARG A 112 48.20 11.71 39.78
CA ARG A 112 49.09 10.56 40.04
C ARG A 112 50.13 10.37 38.95
N LEU A 113 49.74 10.51 37.67
CA LEU A 113 50.64 10.43 36.53
C LEU A 113 51.72 11.52 36.58
N ALA A 114 51.32 12.77 36.91
CA ALA A 114 52.25 13.89 37.05
C ALA A 114 53.29 13.63 38.14
N ALA A 115 52.88 13.14 39.33
CA ALA A 115 53.80 12.80 40.42
C ALA A 115 54.73 11.64 40.02
N ALA A 116 54.23 10.60 39.36
CA ALA A 116 55.06 9.48 38.89
C ALA A 116 56.07 9.90 37.83
N ARG A 117 55.74 10.83 36.95
CA ARG A 117 56.67 11.39 35.93
C ARG A 117 57.82 12.19 36.58
N ILE A 118 57.53 12.97 37.63
CA ILE A 118 58.60 13.69 38.39
C ILE A 118 59.52 12.67 38.99
N ARG A 119 59.03 11.59 39.60
CA ARG A 119 59.85 10.55 40.20
C ARG A 119 60.70 9.84 39.14
N LEU A 120 60.12 9.50 38.02
CA LEU A 120 60.84 8.87 36.88
C LEU A 120 61.99 9.72 36.40
N GLU A 121 61.79 11.05 36.27
CA GLU A 121 62.85 11.95 35.82
C GLU A 121 63.98 12.00 36.81
N ASN A 122 63.72 12.02 38.12
CA ASN A 122 64.74 11.95 39.17
C ASN A 122 65.51 10.62 39.10
N ASP A 123 64.84 9.51 39.01
CA ASP A 123 65.45 8.18 38.91
C ASP A 123 66.25 8.01 37.59
N ARG A 124 65.81 8.58 36.52
CA ARG A 124 66.53 8.64 35.23
C ARG A 124 67.89 9.43 35.39
N GLN A 125 67.84 10.57 36.01
CA GLN A 125 69.07 11.38 36.26
C GLN A 125 70.06 10.65 37.17
N GLN A 126 69.56 9.97 38.19
CA GLN A 126 70.41 9.15 39.07
C GLN A 126 71.01 7.98 38.28
N TYR A 127 70.17 7.20 37.55
CA TYR A 127 70.66 6.11 36.72
C TYR A 127 71.76 6.60 35.76
N GLN A 128 71.59 7.72 35.05
CA GLN A 128 72.56 8.24 34.10
C GLN A 128 73.90 8.63 34.82
N ARG A 129 73.81 9.25 36.02
CA ARG A 129 74.98 9.56 36.83
C ARG A 129 75.76 8.31 37.23
N TYR A 130 75.02 7.30 37.74
CA TYR A 130 75.69 6.09 38.22
C TYR A 130 76.17 5.20 37.03
N LYS A 131 75.52 5.26 35.87
CA LYS A 131 75.99 4.61 34.65
C LYS A 131 77.35 5.17 34.22
N ASN A 132 77.48 6.49 34.19
CA ASN A 132 78.79 7.16 33.85
C ASN A 132 79.91 6.80 34.80
N LEU A 133 79.62 6.70 36.11
CA LEU A 133 80.60 6.28 37.12
C LEU A 133 80.99 4.80 37.00
N TYR A 134 80.04 3.92 36.57
CA TYR A 134 80.29 2.53 36.34
C TYR A 134 81.15 2.35 35.09
N ASP A 135 80.84 3.06 33.99
CA ASP A 135 81.58 3.04 32.74
C ASP A 135 83.06 3.51 32.98
N GLN A 136 83.30 4.31 34.00
CA GLN A 136 84.62 4.76 34.45
C GLN A 136 85.30 3.83 35.53
N ASN A 137 84.70 2.69 35.83
CA ASN A 137 85.10 1.75 36.87
C ASN A 137 85.19 2.37 38.29
N ALA A 138 84.43 3.46 38.55
CA ALA A 138 84.44 4.16 39.81
C ALA A 138 83.47 3.59 40.87
N ILE A 139 82.56 2.70 40.50
CA ILE A 139 81.57 2.02 41.38
C ILE A 139 81.43 0.53 41.08
N SER A 140 80.83 -0.23 42.03
CA SER A 140 80.55 -1.64 41.88
C SER A 140 79.33 -1.90 40.92
N ALA A 141 79.36 -3.04 40.31
CA ALA A 141 78.22 -3.52 39.47
C ALA A 141 76.88 -3.50 40.24
N SER A 142 76.90 -3.94 41.49
CA SER A 142 75.71 -3.98 42.36
C SER A 142 75.11 -2.58 42.61
N ASN A 143 75.96 -1.53 42.76
CA ASN A 143 75.44 -0.16 42.86
C ASN A 143 74.80 0.33 41.54
N TYR A 144 75.39 0.02 40.40
CA TYR A 144 74.81 0.37 39.11
C TYR A 144 73.48 -0.35 38.89
N GLU A 145 73.39 -1.68 39.08
CA GLU A 145 72.20 -2.49 38.97
C GLU A 145 71.05 -1.97 39.84
N LYS A 146 71.32 -1.53 41.05
CA LYS A 146 70.32 -0.91 41.92
C LYS A 146 69.64 0.30 41.30
N TYR A 147 70.38 1.23 40.74
CA TYR A 147 69.80 2.44 40.11
C TYR A 147 69.14 2.11 38.74
N LEU A 148 69.66 1.13 38.01
CA LEU A 148 69.02 0.63 36.79
C LEU A 148 67.66 -0.01 37.11
N LEU A 149 67.60 -0.84 38.16
CA LEU A 149 66.33 -1.45 38.58
C LEU A 149 65.33 -0.40 39.05
N GLN A 150 65.78 0.57 39.86
CA GLN A 150 64.92 1.67 40.29
C GLN A 150 64.30 2.41 39.09
N TYR A 151 65.13 2.83 38.13
CA TYR A 151 64.66 3.53 36.92
C TYR A 151 63.68 2.67 36.13
N LYS A 152 63.96 1.36 35.92
CA LYS A 152 63.08 0.45 35.20
C LYS A 152 61.72 0.29 35.91
N THR A 153 61.74 0.18 37.25
CA THR A 153 60.52 0.05 38.05
C THR A 153 59.63 1.27 37.93
N THR A 154 60.21 2.46 38.12
CA THR A 154 59.47 3.73 38.02
C THR A 154 58.99 3.99 36.60
N SER A 155 59.77 3.57 35.56
CA SER A 155 59.35 3.63 34.18
C SER A 155 58.08 2.78 33.91
N LYS A 156 58.05 1.57 34.49
CA LYS A 156 56.86 0.69 34.38
C LYS A 156 55.66 1.21 35.17
N GLU A 157 55.89 1.86 36.31
CA GLU A 157 54.80 2.53 37.06
C GLU A 157 54.13 3.62 36.24
N VAL A 158 54.90 4.48 35.56
CA VAL A 158 54.38 5.54 34.68
C VAL A 158 53.58 4.92 33.52
N GLU A 159 54.09 3.88 32.87
CA GLU A 159 53.41 3.17 31.79
C GLU A 159 52.04 2.60 32.27
N ASN A 160 52.01 1.97 33.45
CA ASN A 160 50.77 1.41 34.02
C ASN A 160 49.75 2.51 34.32
N ILE A 161 50.17 3.65 34.89
CA ILE A 161 49.26 4.76 35.18
C ILE A 161 48.73 5.39 33.88
N GLN A 162 49.55 5.46 32.82
CA GLN A 162 49.11 5.93 31.49
C GLN A 162 48.06 5.00 30.91
N GLN A 163 48.22 3.67 31.01
CA GLN A 163 47.22 2.72 30.60
C GLN A 163 45.90 2.85 31.37
N GLN A 164 45.99 3.03 32.71
CA GLN A 164 44.82 3.27 33.55
C GLN A 164 44.08 4.57 33.14
N LEU A 165 44.80 5.66 32.84
CA LEU A 165 44.22 6.89 32.34
C LEU A 165 43.50 6.71 31.02
N HIS A 166 44.13 5.99 30.10
CA HIS A 166 43.53 5.67 28.80
C HIS A 166 42.24 4.86 28.96
N GLN A 167 42.26 3.80 29.77
CA GLN A 167 41.07 2.98 30.04
C GLN A 167 39.96 3.78 30.71
N GLN A 168 40.29 4.66 31.70
CA GLN A 168 39.29 5.51 32.37
C GLN A 168 38.62 6.47 31.35
N ARG A 169 39.42 7.12 30.50
CA ARG A 169 38.88 8.02 29.47
C ARG A 169 37.99 7.30 28.48
N LEU A 170 38.39 6.09 28.03
CA LEU A 170 37.59 5.28 27.12
C LEU A 170 36.27 4.86 27.77
N SER A 171 36.31 4.35 29.00
CA SER A 171 35.11 3.97 29.76
C SER A 171 34.15 5.15 29.92
N SER A 172 34.68 6.31 30.30
CA SER A 172 33.89 7.52 30.43
C SER A 172 33.25 7.98 29.11
N ALA A 173 33.99 7.91 28.01
CA ALA A 173 33.47 8.25 26.69
C ALA A 173 32.33 7.29 26.23
N LEU A 174 32.49 5.98 26.50
CA LEU A 174 31.46 4.99 26.19
C LEU A 174 30.19 5.20 27.03
N GLN A 175 30.33 5.56 28.33
CA GLN A 175 29.16 5.86 29.16
C GLN A 175 28.38 7.08 28.65
N LEU A 176 29.05 8.13 28.22
CA LEU A 176 28.44 9.33 27.68
C LEU A 176 27.76 9.01 26.31
N GLN A 177 28.42 8.22 25.47
CA GLN A 177 27.88 7.79 24.20
C GLN A 177 26.58 6.97 24.40
N GLU A 178 26.56 6.04 25.33
CA GLU A 178 25.39 5.23 25.67
C GLU A 178 24.22 6.12 26.14
N ALA A 179 24.48 7.07 27.05
CA ALA A 179 23.45 8.00 27.50
C ALA A 179 22.89 8.86 26.37
N ASN A 180 23.75 9.33 25.45
CA ASN A 180 23.29 10.06 24.25
C ASN A 180 22.48 9.17 23.29
N ASN A 181 22.89 7.91 23.08
CA ASN A 181 22.14 6.95 22.27
C ASN A 181 20.74 6.73 22.84
N GLN A 182 20.61 6.55 24.15
CA GLN A 182 19.31 6.40 24.82
C GLN A 182 18.43 7.64 24.63
N LEU A 183 18.99 8.85 24.73
CA LEU A 183 18.25 10.08 24.47
C LEU A 183 17.80 10.17 23.01
N GLN A 184 18.66 9.78 22.08
CA GLN A 184 18.33 9.77 20.64
C GLN A 184 17.19 8.79 20.33
N LEU A 185 17.23 7.58 20.90
CA LEU A 185 16.18 6.59 20.75
C LEU A 185 14.85 7.06 21.34
N ALA A 186 14.88 7.66 22.53
CA ALA A 186 13.67 8.21 23.15
C ALA A 186 13.06 9.35 22.32
N ASN A 187 13.88 10.24 21.75
CA ASN A 187 13.41 11.31 20.86
C ASN A 187 12.84 10.76 19.54
N ALA A 188 13.45 9.73 18.96
CA ALA A 188 12.94 9.07 17.76
C ALA A 188 11.58 8.42 18.03
N SER A 189 11.43 7.72 19.16
CA SER A 189 10.14 7.14 19.60
C SER A 189 9.06 8.22 19.75
N LYS A 190 9.37 9.34 20.36
CA LYS A 190 8.44 10.48 20.48
C LYS A 190 8.08 11.06 19.10
N GLY A 191 9.04 11.12 18.17
CA GLY A 191 8.83 11.58 16.80
C GLY A 191 7.84 10.71 16.02
N ASN A 192 7.76 9.41 16.31
CA ASN A 192 6.84 8.46 15.69
C ASN A 192 5.37 8.74 16.03
N GLY A 193 5.08 9.52 17.06
CA GLY A 193 3.74 10.01 17.37
C GLY A 193 3.24 11.13 16.44
N LEU A 194 4.11 11.69 15.58
CA LEU A 194 3.76 12.70 14.59
C LEU A 194 3.54 12.02 13.23
N ILE A 195 2.29 11.69 12.92
CA ILE A 195 1.92 10.93 11.72
C ILE A 195 1.80 11.90 10.54
N LYS A 196 2.62 11.70 9.51
CA LYS A 196 2.72 12.56 8.33
C LYS A 196 2.28 11.83 7.07
N SER A 197 1.83 12.59 6.06
CA SER A 197 1.52 12.06 4.75
C SER A 197 2.77 11.54 4.04
N PHE A 198 2.68 10.35 3.45
CA PHE A 198 3.74 9.76 2.65
C PHE A 198 3.85 10.37 1.25
N ALA A 199 2.71 10.77 0.66
CA ALA A 199 2.62 11.33 -0.69
C ALA A 199 1.60 12.48 -0.73
N ASP A 200 1.61 13.25 -1.81
CA ASP A 200 0.54 14.19 -2.11
C ASP A 200 -0.74 13.41 -2.43
N GLY A 201 -1.91 13.92 -2.00
CA GLY A 201 -3.16 13.20 -2.24
C GLY A 201 -4.38 13.85 -1.59
N ILE A 202 -5.47 13.07 -1.57
CA ILE A 202 -6.74 13.43 -0.92
C ILE A 202 -7.00 12.42 0.19
N VAL A 203 -7.46 12.88 1.34
CA VAL A 203 -7.93 12.03 2.44
C VAL A 203 -9.33 11.54 2.10
N TYR A 204 -9.49 10.24 1.88
CA TYR A 204 -10.80 9.65 1.53
C TYR A 204 -11.58 9.19 2.75
N GLU A 205 -10.88 8.73 3.78
CA GLU A 205 -11.51 8.22 4.98
C GLU A 205 -10.64 8.51 6.21
N VAL A 206 -11.26 8.84 7.33
CA VAL A 206 -10.62 8.96 8.64
C VAL A 206 -11.33 7.99 9.59
N VAL A 207 -10.66 6.87 9.89
CA VAL A 207 -11.23 5.73 10.65
C VAL A 207 -11.26 6.00 12.14
N LYS A 208 -10.38 6.90 12.65
CA LYS A 208 -10.15 7.13 14.07
C LYS A 208 -10.47 8.56 14.48
N GLN A 209 -11.00 8.69 15.71
CA GLN A 209 -11.40 9.98 16.27
C GLN A 209 -10.42 10.43 17.36
N THR A 210 -10.37 11.75 17.61
CA THR A 210 -9.62 12.32 18.73
C THR A 210 -10.12 11.70 20.05
N GLY A 211 -9.18 11.20 20.85
CA GLY A 211 -9.44 10.45 22.07
C GLY A 211 -9.32 8.94 21.93
N ASP A 212 -9.32 8.39 20.71
CA ASP A 212 -9.14 6.95 20.50
C ASP A 212 -7.73 6.51 20.88
N MET A 213 -7.63 5.31 21.46
CA MET A 213 -6.36 4.61 21.64
C MET A 213 -5.95 3.97 20.31
N ILE A 214 -4.76 4.27 19.84
CA ILE A 214 -4.18 3.77 18.61
C ILE A 214 -3.07 2.77 18.95
N TYR A 215 -3.01 1.69 18.19
CA TYR A 215 -1.95 0.68 18.28
C TYR A 215 -1.08 0.67 17.02
N PRO A 216 0.16 0.19 17.09
CA PRO A 216 1.03 0.07 15.92
C PRO A 216 0.38 -0.72 14.78
N ASN A 217 0.61 -0.29 13.55
CA ASN A 217 0.06 -0.85 12.31
C ASN A 217 -1.46 -0.75 12.17
N GLN A 218 -2.15 -0.08 13.07
CA GLN A 218 -3.60 0.15 12.96
C GLN A 218 -3.88 1.26 11.95
N PRO A 219 -4.80 1.06 10.97
CA PRO A 219 -5.19 2.10 10.04
C PRO A 219 -5.89 3.26 10.76
N ILE A 220 -5.51 4.48 10.43
CA ILE A 220 -6.09 5.72 10.95
C ILE A 220 -6.86 6.45 9.87
N ALA A 221 -6.32 6.47 8.65
CA ALA A 221 -6.93 7.11 7.50
C ALA A 221 -6.55 6.41 6.20
N LEU A 222 -7.32 6.67 5.15
CA LEU A 222 -7.04 6.28 3.76
C LEU A 222 -6.72 7.52 2.95
N VAL A 223 -5.57 7.54 2.31
CA VAL A 223 -5.14 8.62 1.42
C VAL A 223 -4.89 8.05 0.03
N GLY A 224 -5.42 8.73 -0.99
CA GLY A 224 -5.21 8.35 -2.38
C GLY A 224 -4.68 9.49 -3.21
N SER A 225 -3.94 9.17 -4.26
CA SER A 225 -3.31 10.13 -5.17
C SER A 225 -3.34 9.66 -6.62
N GLY A 226 -3.07 10.57 -7.55
CA GLY A 226 -3.14 10.27 -8.97
C GLY A 226 -4.52 10.47 -9.57
N LYS A 227 -4.75 9.85 -10.73
CA LYS A 227 -6.03 9.84 -11.42
C LYS A 227 -6.97 8.81 -10.80
N MET A 228 -8.26 9.01 -10.99
CA MET A 228 -9.23 7.95 -10.71
C MET A 228 -9.14 6.88 -11.79
N ILE A 229 -9.12 5.63 -11.38
CA ILE A 229 -9.08 4.45 -12.26
C ILE A 229 -10.25 3.53 -11.97
N ALA A 230 -10.63 2.74 -12.95
CA ALA A 230 -11.56 1.64 -12.78
C ALA A 230 -10.77 0.38 -12.38
N LYS A 231 -11.01 -0.10 -11.15
CA LYS A 231 -10.50 -1.38 -10.66
C LYS A 231 -11.57 -2.43 -10.89
N LEU A 232 -11.38 -3.26 -11.92
CA LEU A 232 -12.36 -4.20 -12.41
C LEU A 232 -11.97 -5.64 -12.07
N LEU A 233 -12.97 -6.47 -11.88
CA LEU A 233 -12.87 -7.92 -11.72
C LEU A 233 -13.50 -8.58 -12.98
N VAL A 234 -12.73 -9.44 -13.61
CA VAL A 234 -13.11 -10.18 -14.81
C VAL A 234 -13.12 -11.67 -14.49
N ASP A 235 -14.10 -12.41 -15.01
CA ASP A 235 -14.22 -13.85 -14.83
C ASP A 235 -13.00 -14.60 -15.44
N GLU A 236 -12.58 -15.69 -14.80
CA GLU A 236 -11.47 -16.54 -15.25
C GLU A 236 -11.68 -17.08 -16.68
N ASP A 237 -12.92 -17.42 -17.04
CA ASP A 237 -13.26 -17.98 -18.36
C ASP A 237 -13.00 -17.00 -19.51
N ASP A 238 -12.93 -15.71 -19.23
CA ASP A 238 -12.68 -14.67 -20.22
C ASP A 238 -11.21 -14.23 -20.31
N PHE A 239 -10.31 -14.86 -19.56
CA PHE A 239 -8.90 -14.46 -19.50
C PHE A 239 -8.20 -14.38 -20.87
N GLU A 240 -8.45 -15.37 -21.75
CA GLU A 240 -7.82 -15.40 -23.09
C GLU A 240 -8.28 -14.25 -24.00
N LYS A 241 -9.47 -13.71 -23.75
CA LYS A 241 -10.09 -12.64 -24.55
C LYS A 241 -9.61 -11.25 -24.15
N VAL A 242 -9.18 -11.06 -22.90
CA VAL A 242 -8.84 -9.75 -22.33
C VAL A 242 -7.37 -9.43 -22.53
N LYS A 243 -7.10 -8.25 -23.11
CA LYS A 243 -5.72 -7.79 -23.41
C LYS A 243 -5.57 -6.31 -23.09
N GLU A 244 -4.35 -5.93 -22.67
CA GLU A 244 -4.00 -4.51 -22.48
C GLU A 244 -4.21 -3.71 -23.78
N GLY A 245 -4.67 -2.46 -23.63
CA GLY A 245 -4.99 -1.56 -24.73
C GLY A 245 -6.40 -1.68 -25.26
N GLN A 246 -7.22 -2.63 -24.80
CA GLN A 246 -8.62 -2.74 -25.20
C GLN A 246 -9.44 -1.57 -24.65
N LYS A 247 -10.41 -1.14 -25.46
CA LYS A 247 -11.39 -0.12 -25.09
C LYS A 247 -12.41 -0.72 -24.12
N ILE A 248 -12.80 0.07 -23.14
CA ILE A 248 -13.79 -0.30 -22.13
C ILE A 248 -14.88 0.77 -22.10
N LEU A 249 -16.12 0.32 -22.08
CA LEU A 249 -17.30 1.16 -21.88
C LEU A 249 -17.78 0.96 -20.45
N ILE A 250 -17.74 2.00 -19.65
CA ILE A 250 -18.05 1.96 -18.20
C ILE A 250 -19.33 2.70 -17.94
N THR A 251 -20.22 2.10 -17.17
CA THR A 251 -21.43 2.72 -16.63
C THR A 251 -21.32 2.79 -15.10
N MET A 252 -21.96 3.78 -14.52
CA MET A 252 -21.97 4.02 -13.07
C MET A 252 -23.41 4.33 -12.63
N ASP A 253 -23.86 3.71 -11.54
CA ASP A 253 -25.19 3.97 -10.99
C ASP A 253 -25.37 5.44 -10.57
N ALA A 254 -24.28 6.09 -10.15
CA ALA A 254 -24.28 7.51 -9.81
C ALA A 254 -24.55 8.44 -11.01
N TYR A 255 -24.44 7.96 -12.26
CA TYR A 255 -24.60 8.72 -13.49
C TYR A 255 -25.44 7.93 -14.51
N PRO A 256 -26.75 7.71 -14.23
CA PRO A 256 -27.61 6.89 -15.08
C PRO A 256 -27.68 7.44 -16.51
N GLY A 257 -27.59 6.53 -17.48
CA GLY A 257 -27.63 6.86 -18.92
C GLY A 257 -26.35 7.50 -19.48
N ARG A 258 -25.27 7.59 -18.70
CA ARG A 258 -23.96 8.06 -19.17
C ARG A 258 -22.97 6.91 -19.25
N THR A 259 -22.30 6.81 -20.38
CA THR A 259 -21.21 5.84 -20.60
C THR A 259 -19.88 6.59 -20.63
N PHE A 260 -18.89 6.09 -19.91
CA PHE A 260 -17.55 6.63 -19.85
C PHE A 260 -16.60 5.70 -20.61
N SER A 261 -15.78 6.26 -21.48
CA SER A 261 -14.76 5.51 -22.21
C SER A 261 -13.49 5.41 -21.35
N ALA A 262 -12.92 4.22 -21.35
CA ALA A 262 -11.66 3.92 -20.68
C ALA A 262 -10.84 2.94 -21.50
N THR A 263 -9.55 2.86 -21.23
CA THR A 263 -8.62 1.93 -21.86
C THR A 263 -8.05 0.98 -20.82
N LEU A 264 -8.06 -0.33 -21.10
CA LEU A 264 -7.44 -1.35 -20.25
C LEU A 264 -5.94 -1.11 -20.21
N TYR A 265 -5.44 -0.80 -19.05
CA TYR A 265 -4.06 -0.35 -18.85
C TYR A 265 -3.17 -1.43 -18.24
N ARG A 266 -3.75 -2.29 -17.37
CA ARG A 266 -3.00 -3.35 -16.70
C ARG A 266 -3.87 -4.56 -16.36
N ILE A 267 -3.29 -5.75 -16.56
CA ILE A 267 -3.85 -7.03 -16.09
C ILE A 267 -2.96 -7.54 -14.95
N TYR A 268 -3.56 -7.92 -13.83
CA TYR A 268 -2.83 -8.47 -12.69
C TYR A 268 -2.75 -9.99 -12.77
N PRO A 269 -1.55 -10.59 -12.62
CA PRO A 269 -1.34 -12.03 -12.80
C PRO A 269 -1.73 -12.85 -11.56
N LEU A 270 -2.73 -12.42 -10.81
CA LEU A 270 -3.21 -13.09 -9.60
C LEU A 270 -4.69 -13.40 -9.75
N LEU A 271 -5.04 -14.68 -9.75
CA LEU A 271 -6.41 -15.15 -9.74
C LEU A 271 -6.93 -15.23 -8.29
N ASN A 272 -8.07 -14.63 -8.03
CA ASN A 272 -8.84 -14.83 -6.81
C ASN A 272 -9.63 -16.14 -6.93
N LYS A 273 -9.16 -17.20 -6.27
CA LYS A 273 -9.78 -18.53 -6.34
C LYS A 273 -11.18 -18.60 -5.73
N VAL A 274 -11.54 -17.69 -4.83
CA VAL A 274 -12.86 -17.66 -4.19
C VAL A 274 -13.89 -17.06 -5.14
N GLU A 275 -13.53 -15.97 -5.80
CA GLU A 275 -14.40 -15.25 -6.74
C GLU A 275 -14.21 -15.71 -8.20
N GLN A 276 -13.28 -16.62 -8.47
CA GLN A 276 -12.90 -17.09 -9.81
C GLN A 276 -12.69 -15.94 -10.80
N SER A 277 -12.01 -14.88 -10.32
CA SER A 277 -11.83 -13.64 -11.06
C SER A 277 -10.39 -13.14 -10.98
N PHE A 278 -9.99 -12.37 -11.97
CA PHE A 278 -8.72 -11.65 -11.97
C PHE A 278 -8.96 -10.14 -12.09
N ARG A 279 -8.03 -9.39 -11.52
CA ARG A 279 -8.11 -7.92 -11.50
C ARG A 279 -7.54 -7.34 -12.78
N VAL A 280 -8.25 -6.37 -13.35
CA VAL A 280 -7.73 -5.45 -14.37
C VAL A 280 -7.97 -4.01 -13.95
N ASP A 281 -7.04 -3.13 -14.30
CA ASP A 281 -7.15 -1.69 -14.07
C ASP A 281 -7.34 -0.97 -15.41
N ALA A 282 -8.29 -0.03 -15.47
CA ALA A 282 -8.54 0.78 -16.64
C ALA A 282 -8.42 2.27 -16.34
N LEU A 283 -7.79 2.98 -17.27
CA LEU A 283 -7.66 4.44 -17.25
C LEU A 283 -8.79 5.08 -18.05
N PHE A 284 -9.46 6.05 -17.46
CA PHE A 284 -10.48 6.82 -18.19
C PHE A 284 -9.82 7.73 -19.23
N ASP A 285 -10.39 7.76 -20.41
CA ASP A 285 -9.88 8.57 -21.54
C ASP A 285 -10.10 10.06 -21.31
N ASN A 286 -11.15 10.42 -20.53
CA ASN A 286 -11.48 11.78 -20.15
C ASN A 286 -11.52 11.94 -18.64
N GLU A 287 -11.36 13.18 -18.15
CA GLU A 287 -11.49 13.49 -16.74
C GLU A 287 -12.92 13.23 -16.25
N LEU A 288 -13.03 12.55 -15.11
CA LEU A 288 -14.31 12.21 -14.51
C LEU A 288 -14.91 13.44 -13.79
N PRO A 289 -16.25 13.56 -13.76
CA PRO A 289 -16.93 14.63 -13.03
C PRO A 289 -16.83 14.47 -11.51
N THR A 290 -16.29 13.37 -11.03
CA THR A 290 -16.21 13.03 -9.60
C THR A 290 -14.86 12.42 -9.24
N LYS A 291 -14.48 12.59 -7.96
CA LYS A 291 -13.36 11.91 -7.32
C LYS A 291 -13.81 11.08 -6.13
N ILE A 292 -15.07 10.68 -6.10
CA ILE A 292 -15.63 9.87 -5.01
C ILE A 292 -15.03 8.45 -5.08
N TYR A 293 -14.43 8.02 -3.99
CA TYR A 293 -13.87 6.69 -3.80
C TYR A 293 -14.97 5.64 -3.63
N GLY A 294 -14.79 4.46 -4.24
CA GLY A 294 -15.63 3.30 -3.99
C GLY A 294 -16.96 3.28 -4.73
N LEU A 295 -17.20 4.17 -5.73
CA LEU A 295 -18.39 4.05 -6.57
C LEU A 295 -18.37 2.72 -7.32
N ASN A 296 -19.49 2.01 -7.29
CA ASN A 296 -19.67 0.80 -8.10
C ASN A 296 -19.75 1.16 -9.58
N ILE A 297 -19.10 0.35 -10.37
CA ILE A 297 -19.03 0.50 -11.81
C ILE A 297 -19.26 -0.86 -12.51
N GLU A 298 -19.95 -0.81 -13.62
CA GLU A 298 -20.07 -1.92 -14.56
C GLU A 298 -19.32 -1.57 -15.84
N ALA A 299 -18.66 -2.55 -16.41
CA ALA A 299 -17.78 -2.34 -17.55
C ALA A 299 -17.96 -3.42 -18.62
N ASN A 300 -17.95 -2.98 -19.87
CA ASN A 300 -17.93 -3.85 -21.04
C ASN A 300 -16.59 -3.69 -21.77
N ILE A 301 -15.71 -4.67 -21.65
CA ILE A 301 -14.38 -4.70 -22.30
C ILE A 301 -14.59 -5.14 -23.75
N VAL A 302 -14.34 -4.26 -24.71
CA VAL A 302 -14.59 -4.50 -26.12
C VAL A 302 -13.54 -5.45 -26.69
N ILE A 303 -13.99 -6.62 -27.16
CA ILE A 303 -13.14 -7.64 -27.79
C ILE A 303 -13.04 -7.42 -29.28
N LYS A 304 -14.22 -7.22 -29.92
CA LYS A 304 -14.33 -6.90 -31.34
C LYS A 304 -15.38 -5.83 -31.56
N GLU A 305 -15.00 -4.78 -32.25
CA GLU A 305 -15.94 -3.74 -32.68
C GLU A 305 -16.65 -4.11 -33.95
N LYS A 306 -17.96 -3.84 -34.01
CA LYS A 306 -18.77 -3.81 -35.24
C LYS A 306 -18.66 -5.06 -36.13
N VAL A 307 -18.91 -6.23 -35.57
CA VAL A 307 -19.08 -7.44 -36.38
C VAL A 307 -20.48 -7.41 -37.01
N GLU A 308 -20.56 -7.39 -38.34
CA GLU A 308 -21.85 -7.61 -39.03
C GLU A 308 -22.31 -9.03 -38.77
N ALA A 309 -23.45 -9.14 -38.12
CA ALA A 309 -23.98 -10.41 -37.68
C ALA A 309 -25.47 -10.51 -38.00
N LEU A 310 -25.89 -11.71 -38.41
CA LEU A 310 -27.30 -12.06 -38.46
C LEU A 310 -27.78 -12.22 -37.01
N VAL A 311 -28.74 -11.39 -36.62
CA VAL A 311 -29.20 -11.32 -35.22
C VAL A 311 -30.68 -11.58 -35.09
N ILE A 312 -31.06 -12.08 -33.93
CA ILE A 312 -32.45 -12.20 -33.47
C ILE A 312 -32.59 -11.57 -32.10
N PRO A 313 -33.74 -11.03 -31.71
CA PRO A 313 -33.96 -10.54 -30.36
C PRO A 313 -33.85 -11.68 -29.34
N LYS A 314 -33.21 -11.42 -28.17
CA LYS A 314 -33.08 -12.42 -27.10
C LYS A 314 -34.41 -13.06 -26.67
N HIS A 315 -35.46 -12.27 -26.61
CA HIS A 315 -36.78 -12.76 -26.21
C HIS A 315 -37.45 -13.69 -27.26
N ALA A 316 -36.88 -13.86 -28.48
CA ALA A 316 -37.28 -14.86 -29.44
C ALA A 316 -36.61 -16.23 -29.19
N LEU A 317 -35.57 -16.28 -28.33
CA LEU A 317 -34.84 -17.50 -28.03
C LEU A 317 -35.56 -18.32 -26.95
N ARG A 318 -35.64 -19.65 -27.17
CA ARG A 318 -36.22 -20.62 -26.24
C ARG A 318 -35.14 -21.50 -25.59
N LYS A 319 -35.53 -22.20 -24.53
CA LYS A 319 -34.65 -23.16 -23.85
C LYS A 319 -34.09 -24.18 -24.86
N GLY A 320 -32.80 -24.45 -24.77
CA GLY A 320 -32.09 -25.40 -25.64
C GLY A 320 -31.67 -24.78 -26.99
N ASP A 321 -31.44 -23.45 -27.02
CA ASP A 321 -30.95 -22.69 -28.18
C ASP A 321 -31.81 -22.95 -29.44
N SER A 322 -33.10 -22.77 -29.30
CA SER A 322 -34.08 -23.00 -30.39
C SER A 322 -34.99 -21.77 -30.56
N VAL A 323 -35.48 -21.61 -31.79
CA VAL A 323 -36.48 -20.60 -32.16
C VAL A 323 -37.67 -21.27 -32.82
N LEU A 324 -38.84 -20.64 -32.79
CA LEU A 324 -40.02 -21.11 -33.52
C LEU A 324 -40.10 -20.37 -34.84
N LEU A 325 -39.98 -21.12 -35.91
CA LEU A 325 -40.16 -20.62 -37.27
C LEU A 325 -41.61 -20.74 -37.67
N LYS A 326 -42.17 -19.71 -38.29
CA LYS A 326 -43.50 -19.69 -38.86
C LYS A 326 -43.43 -19.87 -40.38
N ASN A 327 -43.84 -21.05 -40.89
CA ASN A 327 -43.93 -21.34 -42.29
C ASN A 327 -45.41 -21.42 -42.64
N GLY A 328 -46.03 -20.32 -43.09
CA GLY A 328 -47.45 -20.24 -43.31
C GLY A 328 -48.26 -20.49 -42.03
N ASN A 329 -49.04 -21.62 -42.03
CA ASN A 329 -49.83 -22.03 -40.84
C ASN A 329 -49.09 -23.04 -39.94
N GLN A 330 -47.89 -23.49 -40.30
CA GLN A 330 -47.12 -24.45 -39.52
C GLN A 330 -46.06 -23.70 -38.67
N VAL A 331 -45.86 -24.19 -37.45
CA VAL A 331 -44.85 -23.71 -36.53
C VAL A 331 -43.87 -24.84 -36.26
N GLU A 332 -42.61 -24.61 -36.55
CA GLU A 332 -41.54 -25.60 -36.38
C GLU A 332 -40.47 -25.08 -35.48
N ALA A 333 -40.00 -25.91 -34.54
CA ALA A 333 -38.88 -25.59 -33.70
C ALA A 333 -37.54 -25.81 -34.44
N CYS A 334 -36.77 -24.78 -34.61
CA CYS A 334 -35.44 -24.83 -35.23
C CYS A 334 -34.35 -24.59 -34.19
N LYS A 335 -33.42 -25.53 -34.11
CA LYS A 335 -32.25 -25.37 -33.27
C LYS A 335 -31.26 -24.44 -33.97
N ILE A 336 -30.76 -23.45 -33.26
CA ILE A 336 -29.79 -22.50 -33.80
C ILE A 336 -28.44 -22.66 -33.09
N THR A 337 -27.37 -22.21 -33.73
CA THR A 337 -26.06 -22.05 -33.15
C THR A 337 -25.88 -20.58 -32.84
N LYS A 338 -25.66 -20.28 -31.57
CA LYS A 338 -25.43 -18.91 -31.11
C LYS A 338 -23.98 -18.49 -31.35
N GLY A 339 -23.79 -17.20 -31.62
CA GLY A 339 -22.51 -16.52 -31.61
C GLY A 339 -22.45 -15.48 -30.49
N VAL A 340 -22.01 -14.28 -30.82
CA VAL A 340 -21.97 -13.14 -29.92
C VAL A 340 -23.36 -12.69 -29.50
N GLU A 341 -23.53 -12.27 -28.27
CA GLU A 341 -24.78 -11.69 -27.77
C GLU A 341 -24.52 -10.38 -27.04
N ASP A 342 -25.46 -9.45 -27.14
CA ASP A 342 -25.54 -8.24 -26.34
C ASP A 342 -26.79 -8.23 -25.45
N ASP A 343 -27.19 -7.10 -24.89
CA ASP A 343 -28.35 -7.02 -24.00
C ASP A 343 -29.67 -7.32 -24.69
N GLU A 344 -29.81 -7.00 -25.96
CA GLU A 344 -31.06 -7.11 -26.72
C GLU A 344 -31.04 -8.20 -27.80
N TRP A 345 -29.86 -8.52 -28.37
CA TRP A 345 -29.70 -9.32 -29.58
C TRP A 345 -28.76 -10.50 -29.38
N VAL A 346 -29.03 -11.57 -30.14
CA VAL A 346 -28.18 -12.77 -30.21
C VAL A 346 -27.78 -13.00 -31.65
N GLN A 347 -26.50 -13.15 -31.92
CA GLN A 347 -25.99 -13.59 -33.21
C GLN A 347 -26.37 -15.04 -33.47
N VAL A 348 -26.85 -15.31 -34.67
CA VAL A 348 -27.09 -16.67 -35.18
C VAL A 348 -26.01 -17.01 -36.19
N THR A 349 -25.16 -17.99 -35.85
CA THR A 349 -24.07 -18.47 -36.71
C THR A 349 -24.45 -19.71 -37.52
N GLY A 350 -25.58 -20.35 -37.19
CA GLY A 350 -26.12 -21.52 -37.92
C GLY A 350 -27.54 -21.86 -37.52
N GLY A 351 -28.22 -22.66 -38.32
CA GLY A 351 -29.60 -23.13 -38.08
C GLY A 351 -30.68 -22.32 -38.79
N LEU A 352 -30.44 -21.05 -39.13
CA LEU A 352 -31.34 -20.26 -39.98
C LEU A 352 -30.85 -20.29 -41.42
N HIS A 353 -31.78 -20.53 -42.37
CA HIS A 353 -31.45 -20.66 -43.81
C HIS A 353 -31.69 -19.37 -44.60
N SER A 354 -32.44 -18.41 -44.06
CA SER A 354 -32.78 -17.17 -44.75
C SER A 354 -33.17 -16.05 -43.79
N ILE A 355 -32.86 -14.79 -44.15
CA ILE A 355 -33.27 -13.56 -43.45
C ILE A 355 -34.81 -13.39 -43.50
N SER A 356 -35.49 -14.02 -44.47
CA SER A 356 -36.93 -13.91 -44.62
C SER A 356 -37.76 -14.84 -43.74
N GLN A 357 -37.12 -15.65 -42.90
CA GLN A 357 -37.83 -16.56 -41.99
C GLN A 357 -38.47 -15.77 -40.84
N SER A 358 -39.78 -15.97 -40.65
CA SER A 358 -40.50 -15.31 -39.53
C SER A 358 -40.36 -16.14 -38.27
N ILE A 359 -39.81 -15.51 -37.22
CA ILE A 359 -39.62 -16.11 -35.89
C ILE A 359 -40.71 -15.61 -34.96
N ILE A 360 -41.35 -16.52 -34.24
CA ILE A 360 -42.41 -16.18 -33.29
C ILE A 360 -41.78 -15.69 -31.97
N LEU A 361 -42.20 -14.51 -31.50
CA LEU A 361 -41.83 -13.99 -30.17
C LEU A 361 -42.60 -14.74 -29.09
N GLN A 362 -42.02 -14.77 -27.89
CA GLN A 362 -42.65 -15.38 -26.68
C GLN A 362 -43.82 -14.56 -26.17
#